data_4ddc69a8e88b5654ea105d5261d3537f
#
_entry.id   4ddc69a8e88b5654ea105d5261d3537f
#
_cell.length_a   1.000
_cell.length_b   1.000
_cell.length_c   1.000
_cell.angle_alpha   90.00
_cell.angle_beta   90.00
_cell.angle_gamma   90.00
#
_symmetry.space_group_name_H-M   'P 1'
#
loop_
_entity.id
_entity.type
_entity.pdbx_description
1 polymer ?
#
loop_
_entity_poly.entity_id
_entity_poly.type
_entity_poly.pdbx_seq_one_letter_code
_entity_poly.pdbx_strand_id
1 'polypeptide(L)'
;MTPRLFPVLCLLLAGTLTPVAAAPQEWSGIYPELAYFNNEGECGTGAVVPWADRLWVITYGPHLPYGSSDKLYEITPDLRQIVRPESVGGTPANRMIHKESNQLVIGPYFIGAEREVRVI
;
A
#
# COMPACT_ATOMS: atom_id res chain seq x y z
N MET A 1 -9.41 -50.57 55.29
CA MET A 1 -8.92 -49.19 55.23
C MET A 1 -8.57 -48.88 53.78
N THR A 2 -9.45 -48.19 53.06
CA THR A 2 -9.25 -47.81 51.65
C THR A 2 -8.96 -46.31 51.57
N PRO A 3 -7.89 -45.84 50.94
CA PRO A 3 -7.61 -44.44 50.78
C PRO A 3 -8.54 -43.81 49.70
N ARG A 4 -9.21 -42.73 50.07
CA ARG A 4 -9.96 -41.90 49.14
C ARG A 4 -9.03 -40.92 48.43
N LEU A 5 -8.87 -41.11 47.10
CA LEU A 5 -8.24 -40.11 46.23
C LEU A 5 -9.25 -38.94 46.00
N PHE A 6 -8.83 -37.73 46.35
CA PHE A 6 -9.50 -36.50 45.95
C PHE A 6 -8.95 -36.05 44.59
N PRO A 7 -9.76 -35.77 43.61
CA PRO A 7 -9.27 -35.15 42.37
C PRO A 7 -9.06 -33.65 42.58
N VAL A 8 -7.81 -33.23 42.35
CA VAL A 8 -7.45 -31.82 42.28
C VAL A 8 -7.91 -31.27 40.93
N LEU A 9 -8.97 -30.43 40.93
CA LEU A 9 -9.46 -29.75 39.73
C LEU A 9 -8.56 -28.52 39.48
N CYS A 10 -7.62 -28.65 38.52
CA CYS A 10 -6.87 -27.51 37.99
C CYS A 10 -7.75 -26.68 37.07
N LEU A 11 -8.19 -25.51 37.56
CA LEU A 11 -8.89 -24.50 36.76
C LEU A 11 -7.86 -23.73 35.94
N LEU A 12 -7.75 -24.07 34.63
CA LEU A 12 -6.95 -23.30 33.68
C LEU A 12 -7.73 -22.01 33.33
N LEU A 13 -7.33 -20.89 33.91
CA LEU A 13 -7.77 -19.56 33.44
C LEU A 13 -7.09 -19.27 32.09
N ALA A 14 -7.80 -19.51 31.00
CA ALA A 14 -7.43 -19.01 29.68
C ALA A 14 -7.69 -17.48 29.61
N GLY A 15 -6.67 -16.70 29.94
CA GLY A 15 -6.69 -15.25 29.74
C GLY A 15 -6.67 -14.96 28.25
N THR A 16 -7.74 -14.39 27.70
CA THR A 16 -7.77 -13.86 26.34
C THR A 16 -6.94 -12.60 26.31
N LEU A 17 -5.73 -12.69 25.70
CA LEU A 17 -4.93 -11.52 25.36
C LEU A 17 -5.64 -10.78 24.21
N THR A 18 -6.37 -9.72 24.53
CA THR A 18 -6.88 -8.79 23.51
C THR A 18 -5.67 -8.06 22.93
N PRO A 19 -5.48 -8.05 21.59
CA PRO A 19 -4.42 -7.25 20.97
C PRO A 19 -4.72 -5.78 21.26
N VAL A 20 -3.81 -5.12 21.98
CA VAL A 20 -3.83 -3.66 22.11
C VAL A 20 -3.45 -3.10 20.76
N ALA A 21 -4.38 -2.43 20.09
CA ALA A 21 -4.08 -1.68 18.88
C ALA A 21 -3.02 -0.63 19.25
N ALA A 22 -1.89 -0.64 18.50
CA ALA A 22 -0.88 0.38 18.67
C ALA A 22 -1.50 1.77 18.41
N ALA A 23 -1.26 2.71 19.29
CA ALA A 23 -1.68 4.09 19.08
C ALA A 23 -1.06 4.64 17.79
N PRO A 24 -1.78 5.48 17.02
CA PRO A 24 -1.22 6.15 15.86
C PRO A 24 0.08 6.88 16.25
N GLN A 25 1.14 6.65 15.49
CA GLN A 25 2.39 7.34 15.71
C GLN A 25 2.39 8.64 14.90
N GLU A 26 2.46 9.77 15.61
CA GLU A 26 2.57 11.08 14.98
C GLU A 26 4.04 11.45 14.79
N TRP A 27 4.38 11.89 13.57
CA TRP A 27 5.71 12.34 13.22
C TRP A 27 5.65 13.80 12.79
N SER A 28 6.52 14.61 13.35
CA SER A 28 6.69 16.00 12.94
C SER A 28 8.17 16.34 12.80
N GLY A 29 8.52 17.16 11.80
CA GLY A 29 9.88 17.59 11.57
C GLY A 29 10.38 17.41 10.15
N ILE A 30 11.69 17.32 9.96
CA ILE A 30 12.35 17.07 8.69
C ILE A 30 12.56 15.58 8.56
N TYR A 31 12.06 15.00 7.46
CA TYR A 31 12.21 13.58 7.17
C TYR A 31 13.34 13.39 6.13
N PRO A 32 14.49 12.85 6.52
CA PRO A 32 15.63 12.69 5.61
C PRO A 32 15.43 11.54 4.62
N GLU A 33 14.54 10.59 4.94
CA GLU A 33 14.28 9.42 4.11
C GLU A 33 12.94 9.56 3.40
N LEU A 34 12.97 9.43 2.06
CA LEU A 34 11.79 9.49 1.22
C LEU A 34 11.47 8.10 0.68
N ALA A 35 10.22 7.68 0.84
CA ALA A 35 9.72 6.45 0.22
C ALA A 35 9.49 6.60 -1.29
N TYR A 36 9.37 7.83 -1.76
CA TYR A 36 9.10 8.17 -3.15
C TYR A 36 9.92 9.39 -3.56
N PHE A 37 10.57 9.27 -4.71
CA PHE A 37 11.28 10.35 -5.35
C PHE A 37 11.11 10.25 -6.87
N ASN A 38 10.88 11.40 -7.51
CA ASN A 38 10.79 11.55 -8.95
C ASN A 38 11.74 12.65 -9.39
N ASN A 39 12.55 12.39 -10.42
CA ASN A 39 13.55 13.33 -10.95
C ASN A 39 13.05 14.05 -12.22
N GLU A 40 11.76 14.04 -12.48
CA GLU A 40 11.16 14.66 -13.65
C GLU A 40 10.70 16.10 -13.36
N GLY A 41 10.76 16.96 -14.37
CA GLY A 41 10.23 18.33 -14.29
C GLY A 41 8.72 18.38 -14.43
N GLU A 42 8.00 17.87 -13.42
CA GLU A 42 6.56 17.69 -13.45
C GLU A 42 5.81 18.59 -12.47
N CYS A 43 4.47 18.60 -12.61
CA CYS A 43 3.60 19.23 -11.62
C CYS A 43 3.54 18.48 -10.29
N GLY A 44 4.05 17.22 -10.24
CA GLY A 44 4.15 16.41 -9.04
C GLY A 44 3.35 15.12 -9.07
N THR A 45 2.94 14.66 -7.89
CA THR A 45 2.18 13.43 -7.72
C THR A 45 0.72 13.62 -8.09
N GLY A 46 0.22 12.84 -9.05
CA GLY A 46 -1.15 12.89 -9.51
C GLY A 46 -2.12 12.13 -8.61
N ALA A 47 -1.78 10.91 -8.24
CA ALA A 47 -2.58 10.08 -7.34
C ALA A 47 -1.71 9.15 -6.50
N VAL A 48 -2.20 8.84 -5.29
CA VAL A 48 -1.58 7.89 -4.37
C VAL A 48 -2.68 7.01 -3.80
N VAL A 49 -2.53 5.68 -3.90
CA VAL A 49 -3.55 4.73 -3.43
C VAL A 49 -2.91 3.50 -2.79
N PRO A 50 -3.28 3.11 -1.57
CA PRO A 50 -2.92 1.82 -1.00
C PRO A 50 -3.74 0.71 -1.67
N TRP A 51 -3.06 -0.32 -2.18
CA TRP A 51 -3.68 -1.47 -2.81
C TRP A 51 -2.74 -2.67 -2.81
N ALA A 52 -3.26 -3.87 -2.50
CA ALA A 52 -2.52 -5.14 -2.54
C ALA A 52 -1.18 -5.08 -1.77
N ASP A 53 -1.22 -4.58 -0.51
CA ASP A 53 -0.07 -4.39 0.38
C ASP A 53 1.03 -3.51 -0.20
N ARG A 54 0.68 -2.55 -1.05
CA ARG A 54 1.57 -1.57 -1.66
C ARG A 54 0.94 -0.18 -1.62
N LEU A 55 1.80 0.83 -1.75
CA LEU A 55 1.36 2.17 -2.08
C LEU A 55 1.66 2.41 -3.55
N TRP A 56 0.61 2.63 -4.33
CA TRP A 56 0.71 2.93 -5.74
C TRP A 56 0.69 4.43 -5.96
N VAL A 57 1.62 4.91 -6.77
CA VAL A 57 1.81 6.34 -7.03
C VAL A 57 1.90 6.55 -8.53
N ILE A 58 1.20 7.56 -9.03
CA ILE A 58 1.30 8.01 -10.42
C ILE A 58 1.73 9.48 -10.46
N THR A 59 2.64 9.82 -11.35
CA THR A 59 3.09 11.19 -11.56
C THR A 59 2.16 11.96 -12.49
N TYR A 60 2.25 13.27 -12.44
CA TYR A 60 1.37 14.17 -13.19
C TYR A 60 2.17 15.23 -13.96
N GLY A 61 2.35 14.98 -15.25
CA GLY A 61 3.05 15.87 -16.18
C GLY A 61 2.18 16.30 -17.36
N PRO A 62 1.07 17.07 -17.14
CA PRO A 62 0.08 17.35 -18.18
C PRO A 62 0.60 18.26 -19.30
N HIS A 63 1.66 18.99 -19.05
CA HIS A 63 2.32 19.88 -20.01
C HIS A 63 3.33 19.17 -20.90
N LEU A 64 3.63 17.92 -20.62
CA LEU A 64 4.50 17.09 -21.45
C LEU A 64 3.68 16.21 -22.37
N PRO A 65 4.03 16.05 -23.67
CA PRO A 65 3.25 15.28 -24.64
C PRO A 65 2.95 13.84 -24.22
N TYR A 66 3.88 13.24 -23.50
CA TYR A 66 3.78 11.84 -23.03
C TYR A 66 3.88 11.68 -21.51
N GLY A 67 3.73 12.78 -20.76
CA GLY A 67 3.98 12.79 -19.32
C GLY A 67 5.45 12.57 -18.97
N SER A 68 5.74 12.16 -17.75
CA SER A 68 7.11 11.84 -17.33
C SER A 68 7.60 10.49 -17.89
N SER A 69 8.91 10.26 -17.86
CA SER A 69 9.51 8.95 -18.17
C SER A 69 9.16 7.91 -17.12
N ASP A 70 9.12 8.32 -15.86
CA ASP A 70 8.73 7.49 -14.70
C ASP A 70 7.29 7.86 -14.30
N LYS A 71 6.33 6.97 -14.51
CA LYS A 71 4.91 7.33 -14.43
C LYS A 71 4.11 6.57 -13.38
N LEU A 72 4.43 5.30 -13.20
CA LEU A 72 3.79 4.43 -12.23
C LEU A 72 4.84 3.84 -11.30
N TYR A 73 4.60 4.04 -10.01
CA TYR A 73 5.48 3.55 -8.95
C TYR A 73 4.71 2.63 -8.02
N GLU A 74 5.39 1.58 -7.59
CA GLU A 74 4.98 0.69 -6.52
C GLU A 74 5.91 0.89 -5.34
N ILE A 75 5.37 1.30 -4.19
CA ILE A 75 6.13 1.46 -2.95
C ILE A 75 5.84 0.26 -2.05
N THR A 76 6.89 -0.43 -1.66
CA THR A 76 6.79 -1.61 -0.79
C THR A 76 6.61 -1.22 0.69
N PRO A 77 6.19 -2.14 1.59
CA PRO A 77 6.07 -1.86 3.02
C PRO A 77 7.40 -1.48 3.69
N ASP A 78 8.54 -1.91 3.12
CA ASP A 78 9.88 -1.51 3.55
C ASP A 78 10.39 -0.24 2.84
N LEU A 79 9.46 0.55 2.29
CA LEU A 79 9.68 1.87 1.69
C LEU A 79 10.59 1.87 0.45
N ARG A 80 10.72 0.76 -0.26
CA ARG A 80 11.42 0.73 -1.54
C ARG A 80 10.52 1.20 -2.66
N GLN A 81 11.03 2.07 -3.51
CA GLN A 81 10.38 2.51 -4.74
C GLN A 81 10.72 1.57 -5.90
N ILE A 82 9.70 1.11 -6.59
CA ILE A 82 9.80 0.31 -7.81
C ILE A 82 9.12 1.09 -8.92
N VAL A 83 9.87 1.46 -9.96
CA VAL A 83 9.29 2.00 -11.20
C VAL A 83 8.73 0.83 -11.99
N ARG A 84 7.44 0.92 -12.34
CA ARG A 84 6.78 -0.18 -13.06
C ARG A 84 7.12 -0.13 -14.54
N PRO A 85 7.52 -1.27 -15.14
CA PRO A 85 7.87 -1.33 -16.57
C PRO A 85 6.70 -1.05 -17.50
N GLU A 86 5.47 -1.20 -16.99
CA GLU A 86 4.26 -0.91 -17.74
C GLU A 86 3.95 0.59 -17.87
N SER A 87 4.79 1.47 -17.32
CA SER A 87 4.60 2.92 -17.38
C SER A 87 4.50 3.44 -18.80
N VAL A 88 3.44 4.19 -19.08
CA VAL A 88 3.15 4.79 -20.40
C VAL A 88 2.93 6.29 -20.30
N GLY A 89 2.95 6.98 -21.44
CA GLY A 89 2.69 8.41 -21.54
C GLY A 89 1.26 8.80 -21.15
N GLY A 90 1.09 10.07 -20.79
CA GLY A 90 -0.20 10.61 -20.33
C GLY A 90 -0.51 10.17 -18.90
N THR A 91 -0.79 11.11 -18.04
CA THR A 91 -0.93 10.80 -16.63
C THR A 91 -2.15 11.48 -16.03
N PRO A 92 -3.37 10.96 -16.32
CA PRO A 92 -4.55 11.40 -15.59
C PRO A 92 -4.39 11.05 -14.11
N ALA A 93 -4.88 11.92 -13.25
CA ALA A 93 -4.82 11.74 -11.80
C ALA A 93 -6.04 10.98 -11.23
N ASN A 94 -6.80 10.31 -12.08
CA ASN A 94 -7.96 9.53 -11.66
C ASN A 94 -7.55 8.28 -10.88
N ARG A 95 -8.39 7.91 -9.92
CA ARG A 95 -8.21 6.71 -9.11
C ARG A 95 -9.52 6.16 -8.60
N MET A 96 -9.65 4.84 -8.57
CA MET A 96 -10.82 4.15 -8.06
C MET A 96 -10.44 2.72 -7.65
N ILE A 97 -10.92 2.25 -6.51
CA ILE A 97 -10.94 0.82 -6.19
C ILE A 97 -12.26 0.26 -6.69
N HIS A 98 -12.19 -0.56 -7.73
CA HIS A 98 -13.36 -1.23 -8.30
C HIS A 98 -13.55 -2.57 -7.57
N LYS A 99 -14.51 -2.60 -6.65
CA LYS A 99 -14.72 -3.73 -5.73
C LYS A 99 -15.18 -5.00 -6.44
N GLU A 100 -16.04 -4.86 -7.44
CA GLU A 100 -16.65 -5.97 -8.17
C GLU A 100 -15.61 -6.79 -8.95
N SER A 101 -14.59 -6.13 -9.51
CA SER A 101 -13.50 -6.81 -10.21
C SER A 101 -12.25 -6.99 -9.36
N ASN A 102 -12.26 -6.53 -8.10
CA ASN A 102 -11.13 -6.56 -7.19
C ASN A 102 -9.86 -5.95 -7.80
N GLN A 103 -9.99 -4.73 -8.35
CA GLN A 103 -8.92 -4.01 -9.04
C GLN A 103 -8.81 -2.56 -8.58
N LEU A 104 -7.58 -2.06 -8.54
CA LEU A 104 -7.32 -0.62 -8.51
C LEU A 104 -7.26 -0.10 -9.95
N VAL A 105 -7.99 0.97 -10.22
CA VAL A 105 -7.84 1.81 -11.42
C VAL A 105 -7.11 3.08 -11.02
N ILE A 106 -5.96 3.35 -11.61
CA ILE A 106 -5.15 4.54 -11.33
C ILE A 106 -4.51 5.03 -12.64
N GLY A 107 -4.82 6.27 -13.05
CA GLY A 107 -4.42 6.75 -14.39
C GLY A 107 -4.92 5.82 -15.49
N PRO A 108 -4.06 5.41 -16.43
CA PRO A 108 -4.38 4.46 -17.48
C PRO A 108 -4.19 2.99 -17.06
N TYR A 109 -3.97 2.71 -15.77
CA TYR A 109 -3.61 1.38 -15.29
C TYR A 109 -4.76 0.70 -14.56
N PHE A 110 -4.92 -0.61 -14.81
CA PHE A 110 -5.68 -1.53 -13.98
C PHE A 110 -4.70 -2.44 -13.23
N ILE A 111 -4.80 -2.49 -11.91
CA ILE A 111 -3.92 -3.26 -11.04
C ILE A 111 -4.74 -4.27 -10.26
N GLY A 112 -4.49 -5.54 -10.49
CA GLY A 112 -5.17 -6.64 -9.80
C GLY A 112 -4.69 -6.85 -8.37
N ALA A 113 -5.36 -7.77 -7.67
CA ALA A 113 -5.02 -8.11 -6.28
C ALA A 113 -3.64 -8.77 -6.14
N GLU A 114 -3.16 -9.42 -7.18
CA GLU A 114 -1.83 -10.04 -7.24
C GLU A 114 -0.77 -9.09 -7.85
N ARG A 115 -1.12 -7.82 -7.98
CA ARG A 115 -0.26 -6.73 -8.47
C ARG A 115 0.13 -6.81 -9.95
N GLU A 116 -0.59 -7.60 -10.73
CA GLU A 116 -0.48 -7.55 -12.19
C GLU A 116 -1.00 -6.19 -12.69
N VAL A 117 -0.27 -5.57 -13.60
CA VAL A 117 -0.61 -4.26 -14.17
C VAL A 117 -1.01 -4.43 -15.62
N ARG A 118 -2.15 -3.86 -15.99
CA ARG A 118 -2.59 -3.73 -17.38
C ARG A 118 -2.78 -2.27 -17.72
N VAL A 119 -2.41 -1.90 -18.93
CA VAL A 119 -2.59 -0.55 -19.49
C VAL A 119 -3.80 -0.57 -20.41
N ILE A 120 -4.60 0.51 -20.36
CA ILE A 120 -5.75 0.72 -21.27
C ILE A 120 -5.26 1.39 -22.55
#